data_4b24feeb6220fe2d567c85dc34ee8314
#
_entry.id   4b24feeb6220fe2d567c85dc34ee8314
#
_cell.length_a   1.000
_cell.length_b   1.000
_cell.length_c   1.000
_cell.angle_alpha   90.00
_cell.angle_beta   90.00
_cell.angle_gamma   90.00
#
_symmetry.space_group_name_H-M   'P 1'
#
loop_
_entity.id
_entity.type
_entity.pdbx_description
1 polymer ?
#
loop_
_entity_poly.entity_id
_entity_poly.type
_entity_poly.pdbx_seq_one_letter_code
_entity_poly.pdbx_strand_id
1 'polypeptide(L)'
;MALVATNAAGQRFSPAEHVRRRADFERAYSSGSRIQARYMTVFVVPNGGSVARLGVAATRKLGPANDRNRAKRLAREIFRRNKPVEGLDVVVVPRREMLDALFTSLEADYRTALRSRHTAAAGSRRPRRRGDAGRPSRV
;
A
#
# COMPACT_ATOMS: atom_id res chain seq x y z
N MET A 1 1.03 13.25 -14.91
CA MET A 1 1.30 12.26 -14.94
C MET A 1 0.38 11.39 -14.48
N ALA A 2 0.03 10.69 -14.97
CA ALA A 2 -0.89 9.91 -14.56
C ALA A 2 -0.46 8.64 -14.11
N LEU A 3 -0.09 8.58 -12.98
CA LEU A 3 0.31 7.37 -12.45
C LEU A 3 -0.93 6.60 -12.25
N VAL A 4 -2.07 7.20 -12.35
CA VAL A 4 -3.30 6.53 -12.02
C VAL A 4 -4.23 6.56 -13.19
N ALA A 5 -4.76 5.42 -13.53
CA ALA A 5 -5.71 5.35 -14.59
C ALA A 5 -7.07 5.22 -13.98
N THR A 6 -8.01 6.00 -14.42
CA THR A 6 -9.29 5.84 -13.85
C THR A 6 -10.28 5.71 -14.92
N ASN A 7 -10.90 4.65 -15.05
CA ASN A 7 -12.00 4.52 -15.94
C ASN A 7 -12.87 3.44 -15.37
N ALA A 8 -14.05 3.34 -15.81
CA ALA A 8 -15.00 2.42 -15.27
C ALA A 8 -14.51 1.00 -15.29
N ALA A 9 -13.95 0.60 -16.38
CA ALA A 9 -13.48 -0.75 -16.48
C ALA A 9 -12.31 -0.98 -15.54
N GLY A 10 -11.52 0.03 -15.35
CA GLY A 10 -10.36 -0.14 -14.53
C GLY A 10 -10.63 -0.07 -13.06
N GLN A 11 -11.84 0.17 -12.66
CA GLN A 11 -12.11 0.27 -11.24
C GLN A 11 -12.50 -1.03 -10.58
N ARG A 12 -12.49 -2.13 -11.29
CA ARG A 12 -12.77 -3.36 -10.65
C ARG A 12 -11.54 -3.83 -9.96
N PHE A 13 -11.68 -4.55 -8.87
CA PHE A 13 -10.55 -5.10 -8.14
C PHE A 13 -10.62 -6.61 -8.29
N SER A 14 -9.95 -7.14 -9.27
CA SER A 14 -10.03 -8.56 -9.59
C SER A 14 -9.03 -9.37 -8.78
N PRO A 15 -9.19 -10.69 -8.75
CA PRO A 15 -8.27 -11.54 -8.01
C PRO A 15 -6.82 -11.39 -8.43
N ALA A 16 -6.58 -11.10 -9.70
CA ALA A 16 -5.21 -10.95 -10.15
C ALA A 16 -4.52 -9.72 -9.57
N GLU A 17 -5.29 -8.82 -8.99
CA GLU A 17 -4.74 -7.60 -8.43
C GLU A 17 -4.49 -7.69 -6.94
N HIS A 18 -4.49 -8.89 -6.38
CA HIS A 18 -4.24 -9.06 -4.97
C HIS A 18 -2.85 -9.61 -4.71
N VAL A 19 -2.14 -9.04 -3.77
CA VAL A 19 -0.90 -9.62 -3.28
C VAL A 19 -1.31 -10.60 -2.20
N ARG A 20 -1.02 -11.87 -2.36
CA ARG A 20 -1.42 -12.87 -1.40
C ARG A 20 -0.29 -13.65 -0.78
N ARG A 21 0.80 -13.84 -1.50
CA ARG A 21 1.86 -14.66 -0.99
C ARG A 21 2.74 -13.94 -0.01
N ARG A 22 3.14 -14.67 1.00
CA ARG A 22 4.03 -14.11 1.97
C ARG A 22 5.30 -13.59 1.34
N ALA A 23 5.82 -14.32 0.36
CA ALA A 23 7.06 -13.91 -0.29
C ALA A 23 6.90 -12.55 -0.98
N ASP A 24 5.73 -12.27 -1.51
CA ASP A 24 5.51 -10.98 -2.17
C ASP A 24 5.44 -9.85 -1.15
N PHE A 25 4.87 -10.11 0.03
CA PHE A 25 4.86 -9.10 1.08
C PHE A 25 6.27 -8.86 1.57
N GLU A 26 7.04 -9.92 1.74
CA GLU A 26 8.42 -9.79 2.22
C GLU A 26 9.26 -9.00 1.22
N ARG A 27 9.05 -9.23 -0.06
CA ARG A 27 9.79 -8.51 -1.06
C ARG A 27 9.46 -7.02 -1.03
N ALA A 28 8.21 -6.69 -0.81
CA ALA A 28 7.81 -5.29 -0.71
C ALA A 28 8.47 -4.64 0.49
N TYR A 29 8.53 -5.34 1.62
CA TYR A 29 9.13 -4.77 2.80
C TYR A 29 10.64 -4.60 2.65
N SER A 30 11.31 -5.55 2.04
CA SER A 30 12.76 -5.50 1.98
C SER A 30 13.30 -4.73 0.79
N SER A 31 12.61 -4.75 -0.33
CA SER A 31 13.13 -4.12 -1.53
C SER A 31 12.33 -2.91 -1.99
N GLY A 32 11.17 -2.70 -1.45
CA GLY A 32 10.31 -1.64 -1.92
C GLY A 32 10.63 -0.29 -1.30
N SER A 33 10.07 0.73 -1.90
CA SER A 33 10.16 2.06 -1.33
C SER A 33 9.16 2.15 -0.21
N ARG A 34 9.60 2.59 0.96
CA ARG A 34 8.73 2.69 2.10
C ARG A 34 8.37 4.14 2.31
N ILE A 35 7.09 4.44 2.24
CA ILE A 35 6.62 5.80 2.41
C ILE A 35 5.71 5.84 3.63
N GLN A 36 6.06 6.64 4.61
CA GLN A 36 5.24 6.78 5.79
C GLN A 36 4.28 7.91 5.56
N ALA A 37 3.01 7.60 5.45
CA ALA A 37 1.98 8.59 5.28
C ALA A 37 1.30 8.81 6.62
N ARG A 38 0.31 9.67 6.65
CA ARG A 38 -0.34 9.99 7.90
C ARG A 38 -1.20 8.84 8.44
N TYR A 39 -1.97 8.20 7.59
CA TYR A 39 -2.88 7.17 8.03
C TYR A 39 -2.41 5.76 7.71
N MET A 40 -1.32 5.63 7.02
CA MET A 40 -0.86 4.31 6.60
C MET A 40 0.61 4.38 6.22
N THR A 41 1.27 3.24 6.19
CA THR A 41 2.60 3.13 5.63
C THR A 41 2.42 2.38 4.32
N VAL A 42 3.06 2.83 3.27
CA VAL A 42 2.91 2.23 1.96
C VAL A 42 4.25 1.74 1.47
N PHE A 43 4.29 0.49 1.00
CA PHE A 43 5.50 -0.04 0.39
C PHE A 43 5.19 -0.28 -1.09
N VAL A 44 6.07 0.15 -1.95
CA VAL A 44 5.86 0.02 -3.38
C VAL A 44 7.07 -0.62 -4.02
N VAL A 45 6.86 -1.66 -4.79
CA VAL A 45 7.96 -2.34 -5.47
C VAL A 45 7.48 -2.78 -6.84
N PRO A 46 8.32 -2.69 -7.87
CA PRO A 46 7.93 -3.17 -9.19
C PRO A 46 7.71 -4.68 -9.14
N ASN A 47 6.73 -5.16 -9.85
CA ASN A 47 6.44 -6.60 -9.81
C ASN A 47 6.78 -7.33 -11.12
N GLY A 48 7.34 -6.61 -12.07
CA GLY A 48 7.73 -7.27 -13.32
C GLY A 48 6.59 -7.54 -14.26
N GLY A 49 5.39 -7.27 -13.86
CA GLY A 49 4.24 -7.51 -14.72
C GLY A 49 3.65 -6.21 -15.20
N SER A 50 2.46 -6.30 -15.77
CA SER A 50 1.79 -5.11 -16.25
C SER A 50 0.60 -4.73 -15.41
N VAL A 51 0.31 -5.48 -14.38
CA VAL A 51 -0.86 -5.24 -13.55
C VAL A 51 -0.43 -4.85 -12.15
N ALA A 52 -0.95 -3.76 -11.64
CA ALA A 52 -0.66 -3.35 -10.27
C ALA A 52 -1.44 -4.25 -9.32
N ARG A 53 -0.84 -4.56 -8.20
CA ARG A 53 -1.47 -5.42 -7.21
C ARG A 53 -1.44 -4.75 -5.85
N LEU A 54 -2.44 -5.04 -5.03
CA LEU A 54 -2.54 -4.47 -3.69
C LEU A 54 -2.50 -5.56 -2.64
N GLY A 55 -1.73 -5.34 -1.61
CA GLY A 55 -1.75 -6.18 -0.42
C GLY A 55 -2.01 -5.30 0.77
N VAL A 56 -2.78 -5.78 1.74
CA VAL A 56 -3.06 -5.01 2.92
C VAL A 56 -2.62 -5.82 4.12
N ALA A 57 -1.70 -5.27 4.89
CA ALA A 57 -1.19 -5.95 6.06
C ALA A 57 -1.83 -5.34 7.30
N ALA A 58 -3.02 -5.81 7.64
CA ALA A 58 -3.74 -5.32 8.81
C ALA A 58 -3.43 -6.24 9.96
N THR A 59 -2.58 -5.81 10.87
CA THR A 59 -2.13 -6.66 11.95
C THR A 59 -3.02 -6.53 13.16
N ARG A 60 -2.78 -7.37 14.14
CA ARG A 60 -3.58 -7.32 15.36
C ARG A 60 -3.43 -6.01 16.12
N LYS A 61 -2.34 -5.31 15.89
CA LYS A 61 -2.17 -4.03 16.54
C LYS A 61 -3.24 -3.04 16.12
N LEU A 62 -3.83 -3.28 14.96
CA LEU A 62 -4.84 -2.37 14.49
C LEU A 62 -6.13 -2.52 15.28
N GLY A 63 -6.38 -3.69 15.79
CA GLY A 63 -7.60 -3.92 16.54
C GLY A 63 -8.19 -5.28 16.24
N PRO A 64 -9.41 -5.53 16.66
CA PRO A 64 -10.07 -6.81 16.45
C PRO A 64 -10.37 -7.05 14.98
N ALA A 65 -10.83 -8.24 14.67
CA ALA A 65 -11.03 -8.66 13.29
C ALA A 65 -11.91 -7.73 12.48
N ASN A 66 -12.97 -7.20 13.05
CA ASN A 66 -13.84 -6.33 12.27
C ASN A 66 -13.16 -5.01 11.94
N ASP A 67 -12.28 -4.52 12.80
CA ASP A 67 -11.52 -3.32 12.51
C ASP A 67 -10.51 -3.61 11.40
N ARG A 68 -9.87 -4.77 11.47
CA ARG A 68 -8.93 -5.15 10.43
C ARG A 68 -9.63 -5.32 9.08
N ASN A 69 -10.81 -5.91 9.09
CA ASN A 69 -11.58 -6.10 7.86
C ASN A 69 -12.03 -4.76 7.29
N ARG A 70 -12.36 -3.83 8.16
CA ARG A 70 -12.77 -2.51 7.71
C ARG A 70 -11.61 -1.78 7.06
N ALA A 71 -10.43 -1.87 7.65
CA ALA A 71 -9.25 -1.25 7.08
C ALA A 71 -8.92 -1.86 5.72
N LYS A 72 -9.06 -3.17 5.58
CA LYS A 72 -8.81 -3.81 4.31
C LYS A 72 -9.80 -3.32 3.26
N ARG A 73 -11.06 -3.18 3.66
CA ARG A 73 -12.06 -2.72 2.73
C ARG A 73 -11.79 -1.29 2.27
N LEU A 74 -11.39 -0.44 3.19
CA LEU A 74 -11.06 0.93 2.86
C LEU A 74 -9.87 0.99 1.90
N ALA A 75 -8.84 0.20 2.19
CA ALA A 75 -7.67 0.19 1.33
C ALA A 75 -7.99 -0.32 -0.07
N ARG A 76 -8.83 -1.34 -0.17
CA ARG A 76 -9.22 -1.87 -1.47
C ARG A 76 -10.03 -0.85 -2.25
N GLU A 77 -10.87 -0.11 -1.57
CA GLU A 77 -11.68 0.88 -2.24
C GLU A 77 -10.80 2.01 -2.78
N ILE A 78 -9.83 2.44 -1.99
CA ILE A 78 -8.90 3.47 -2.42
C ILE A 78 -8.10 2.99 -3.62
N PHE A 79 -7.58 1.77 -3.55
CA PHE A 79 -6.78 1.21 -4.64
C PHE A 79 -7.62 1.07 -5.90
N ARG A 80 -8.84 0.57 -5.76
CA ARG A 80 -9.70 0.35 -6.90
C ARG A 80 -9.94 1.67 -7.67
N ARG A 81 -10.02 2.75 -6.95
CA ARG A 81 -10.27 4.05 -7.56
C ARG A 81 -9.00 4.76 -8.02
N ASN A 82 -7.85 4.28 -7.64
CA ASN A 82 -6.59 4.94 -7.94
C ASN A 82 -5.52 3.96 -8.39
N LYS A 83 -5.84 3.05 -9.26
CA LYS A 83 -4.88 2.04 -9.66
C LYS A 83 -3.74 2.63 -10.44
N PRO A 84 -2.50 2.26 -10.10
CA PRO A 84 -1.37 2.69 -10.89
C PRO A 84 -1.43 2.04 -12.28
N VAL A 85 -0.90 2.71 -13.26
CA VAL A 85 -0.87 2.11 -14.59
C VAL A 85 0.35 1.23 -14.76
N GLU A 86 1.26 1.24 -13.83
CA GLU A 86 2.45 0.41 -13.91
C GLU A 86 2.28 -0.89 -13.15
N GLY A 87 3.07 -1.88 -13.46
CA GLY A 87 3.06 -3.14 -12.72
C GLY A 87 3.79 -2.97 -11.40
N LEU A 88 3.08 -2.58 -10.40
CA LEU A 88 3.63 -2.37 -9.07
C LEU A 88 2.88 -3.20 -8.05
N ASP A 89 3.61 -3.66 -7.04
CA ASP A 89 2.96 -4.23 -5.87
C ASP A 89 2.94 -3.12 -4.84
N VAL A 90 1.76 -2.81 -4.36
CA VAL A 90 1.57 -1.78 -3.35
C VAL A 90 1.07 -2.47 -2.10
N VAL A 91 1.82 -2.35 -1.02
CA VAL A 91 1.42 -2.96 0.25
C VAL A 91 1.10 -1.84 1.21
N VAL A 92 -0.11 -1.85 1.73
CA VAL A 92 -0.57 -0.83 2.66
C VAL A 92 -0.62 -1.42 4.05
N VAL A 93 0.03 -0.75 5.00
CA VAL A 93 -0.02 -1.14 6.40
C VAL A 93 -0.82 -0.06 7.11
N PRO A 94 -2.08 -0.33 7.43
CA PRO A 94 -2.94 0.69 8.03
C PRO A 94 -2.51 1.07 9.43
N ARG A 95 -2.70 2.33 9.78
CA ARG A 95 -2.49 2.77 11.14
C ARG A 95 -3.86 2.89 11.75
N ARG A 96 -3.95 2.87 13.07
CA ARG A 96 -5.23 2.95 13.72
C ARG A 96 -6.02 4.20 13.32
N GLU A 97 -5.34 5.29 13.10
CA GLU A 97 -6.01 6.53 12.73
C GLU A 97 -6.79 6.40 11.44
N MET A 98 -6.46 5.41 10.64
CA MET A 98 -7.16 5.21 9.39
C MET A 98 -8.63 4.92 9.62
N LEU A 99 -8.93 4.27 10.73
CA LEU A 99 -10.31 3.86 10.99
C LEU A 99 -11.23 5.03 11.30
N ASP A 100 -10.68 6.13 11.76
CA ASP A 100 -11.48 7.28 12.11
C ASP A 100 -11.41 8.42 11.13
N ALA A 101 -10.70 8.26 10.07
CA ALA A 101 -10.51 9.36 9.13
C ALA A 101 -11.59 9.36 8.05
N LEU A 102 -11.80 10.51 7.45
CA LEU A 102 -12.75 10.59 6.37
C LEU A 102 -12.13 9.90 5.16
N PHE A 103 -12.96 9.28 4.35
CA PHE A 103 -12.46 8.57 3.17
C PHE A 103 -11.67 9.50 2.26
N THR A 104 -12.12 10.73 2.08
CA THR A 104 -11.42 11.67 1.21
C THR A 104 -10.03 11.98 1.75
N SER A 105 -9.87 12.00 3.07
CA SER A 105 -8.57 12.24 3.67
C SER A 105 -7.66 11.04 3.45
N LEU A 106 -8.22 9.85 3.54
CA LEU A 106 -7.44 8.65 3.31
C LEU A 106 -6.99 8.57 1.86
N GLU A 107 -7.87 8.90 0.96
CA GLU A 107 -7.54 8.82 -0.46
C GLU A 107 -6.47 9.85 -0.82
N ALA A 108 -6.57 11.04 -0.26
CA ALA A 108 -5.57 12.07 -0.50
C ALA A 108 -4.21 11.66 0.06
N ASP A 109 -4.21 11.03 1.23
CA ASP A 109 -3.00 10.56 1.86
C ASP A 109 -2.34 9.48 0.99
N TYR A 110 -3.13 8.56 0.49
CA TYR A 110 -2.63 7.49 -0.36
C TYR A 110 -2.05 8.05 -1.66
N ARG A 111 -2.73 8.97 -2.29
CA ARG A 111 -2.23 9.56 -3.53
C ARG A 111 -0.93 10.29 -3.30
N THR A 112 -0.83 11.02 -2.20
CA THR A 112 0.39 11.72 -1.87
C THR A 112 1.52 10.74 -1.65
N ALA A 113 1.25 9.64 -0.97
CA ALA A 113 2.26 8.63 -0.72
C ALA A 113 2.76 8.03 -2.05
N LEU A 114 1.86 7.72 -2.95
CA LEU A 114 2.28 7.15 -4.21
C LEU A 114 3.09 8.13 -5.04
N ARG A 115 2.73 9.38 -4.99
CA ARG A 115 3.50 10.39 -5.73
C ARG A 115 4.89 10.53 -5.15
N SER A 116 5.02 10.41 -3.84
CA SER A 116 6.30 10.57 -3.22
C SER A 116 7.23 9.41 -3.44
N ARG A 117 6.73 8.31 -3.97
CA ARG A 117 7.58 7.13 -4.10
C ARG A 117 8.81 7.40 -4.97
N HIS A 118 8.69 8.29 -5.92
CA HIS A 118 9.85 8.57 -6.76
C HIS A 118 10.94 9.23 -5.94
N THR A 119 10.58 10.16 -5.11
CA THR A 119 11.54 10.82 -4.27
C THR A 119 12.07 9.86 -3.23
N ALA A 120 11.21 9.05 -2.68
CA ALA A 120 11.62 8.08 -1.69
C ALA A 120 12.59 7.08 -2.32
N ALA A 121 12.31 6.65 -3.52
CA ALA A 121 13.19 5.69 -4.16
C ALA A 121 14.55 6.30 -4.42
N ALA A 122 14.55 7.55 -4.79
CA ALA A 122 15.80 8.20 -5.06
C ALA A 122 16.61 8.35 -3.80
N GLY A 123 15.97 8.62 -2.71
CA GLY A 123 16.75 8.78 -1.51
C GLY A 123 16.85 7.55 -0.73
N SER A 124 16.24 6.52 -1.15
CA SER A 124 16.19 5.41 -0.28
C SER A 124 17.33 4.54 -0.37
N ARG A 125 18.30 4.94 -0.98
CA ARG A 125 19.38 4.13 -0.97
C ARG A 125 19.88 4.05 0.33
N ARG A 126 19.57 4.74 1.29
CA ARG A 126 20.15 4.65 2.54
C ARG A 126 19.93 3.37 3.11
N PRO A 127 20.82 2.81 3.72
CA PRO A 127 20.75 1.53 4.30
C PRO A 127 19.73 1.52 5.36
N ARG A 128 19.11 0.42 5.54
CA ARG A 128 18.21 0.34 6.51
C ARG A 128 18.74 0.13 7.80
N ARG A 129 18.29 0.57 8.78
CA ARG A 129 18.84 0.39 10.06
C ARG A 129 18.41 -0.83 10.53
N ARG A 130 19.10 -1.54 11.12
CA ARG A 130 18.84 -2.72 11.59
C ARG A 130 17.79 -2.69 12.48
N GLY A 131 17.08 -3.56 12.64
CA GLY A 131 16.13 -3.60 13.60
C GLY A 131 15.11 -2.66 13.16
N ASP A 132 15.10 -2.36 11.97
CA ASP A 132 14.24 -1.44 11.54
C ASP A 132 12.91 -1.85 11.81
N ALA A 133 12.38 -1.21 12.65
CA ALA A 133 11.18 -1.61 13.04
C ALA A 133 10.12 -1.37 12.11
N GLY A 134 10.32 -0.71 11.21
CA GLY A 134 9.27 -0.46 10.36
C GLY A 134 8.66 -1.66 9.77
N ARG A 135 9.32 -2.75 9.87
CA ARG A 135 8.86 -3.88 9.31
C ARG A 135 7.71 -4.40 10.06
N PRO A 136 6.59 -4.53 9.53
CA PRO A 136 5.46 -5.03 10.24
C PRO A 136 5.54 -6.48 10.27
N SER A 137 6.48 -6.96 10.64
CA SER A 137 6.68 -8.25 10.59
C SER A 137 5.75 -9.13 11.03
N ARG A 138 5.60 -9.47 11.84
CA ARG A 138 4.90 -10.38 12.34
C ARG A 138 3.61 -10.28 11.94
N VAL A 139 3.27 -10.13 11.01
CA VAL A 139 2.00 -10.03 10.62
C VAL A 139 1.27 -11.24 10.67
#